data_7a6f8f90c7a088d4860df6eae89013ae
#
_entry.id   7a6f8f90c7a088d4860df6eae89013ae
#
_cell.length_a   1.000
_cell.length_b   1.000
_cell.length_c   1.000
_cell.angle_alpha   90.00
_cell.angle_beta   90.00
_cell.angle_gamma   90.00
#
_symmetry.space_group_name_H-M   'P 1'
#
loop_
_entity.id
_entity.type
_entity.pdbx_description
1 polymer ?
#
loop_
_entity_poly.entity_id
_entity_poly.type
_entity_poly.pdbx_seq_one_letter_code
_entity_poly.pdbx_strand_id
1 'polypeptide(L)'
;MTSYKHALNHITTFIFDVDGVFTDGKVYLLKDEIVRTLNSKDGYAVQYAAKMGYKIFAITGGNSTEVQDRLLGLGMNRVYLSAHSKMICYEEIKAEFNLTDQEIAYMGDDIPDIPVLKVAGLSACPQDAVSDVKSIVHYQSPFDGGKTCVRDIIEQTLRVQGKWMSELAFQW
;
A
#
# COMPACT_ATOMS: atom_id res chain seq x y z
N MET A 1 -15.49 17.84 -7.95
CA MET A 1 -14.70 16.70 -7.38
C MET A 1 -14.28 17.07 -5.97
N THR A 2 -14.68 16.30 -5.00
CA THR A 2 -14.16 16.44 -3.62
C THR A 2 -12.67 16.12 -3.63
N SER A 3 -11.86 16.99 -3.03
CA SER A 3 -10.41 16.77 -2.97
C SER A 3 -10.11 15.44 -2.27
N TYR A 4 -9.17 14.64 -2.78
CA TYR A 4 -8.72 13.39 -2.12
C TYR A 4 -8.36 13.60 -0.64
N LYS A 5 -7.97 14.82 -0.27
CA LYS A 5 -7.66 15.20 1.12
C LYS A 5 -8.83 14.99 2.09
N HIS A 6 -10.07 15.07 1.62
CA HIS A 6 -11.22 14.74 2.47
C HIS A 6 -11.29 13.26 2.80
N ALA A 7 -10.96 12.39 1.84
CA ALA A 7 -10.92 10.95 2.07
C ALA A 7 -9.88 10.57 3.15
N LEU A 8 -8.72 11.25 3.19
CA LEU A 8 -7.68 10.98 4.18
C LEU A 8 -8.16 11.01 5.63
N ASN A 9 -9.21 11.80 5.96
CA ASN A 9 -9.75 11.87 7.32
C ASN A 9 -10.42 10.56 7.77
N HIS A 10 -10.89 9.75 6.84
CA HIS A 10 -11.66 8.54 7.12
C HIS A 10 -10.81 7.27 7.03
N ILE A 11 -9.60 7.34 6.51
CA ILE A 11 -8.74 6.17 6.31
C ILE A 11 -8.29 5.60 7.66
N THR A 12 -8.57 4.33 7.86
CA THR A 12 -8.12 3.52 8.99
C THR A 12 -7.31 2.31 8.55
N THR A 13 -7.30 2.04 7.24
CA THR A 13 -6.72 0.84 6.65
C THR A 13 -5.97 1.18 5.36
N PHE A 14 -4.77 0.64 5.22
CA PHE A 14 -3.98 0.71 4.01
C PHE A 14 -3.86 -0.68 3.38
N ILE A 15 -4.06 -0.74 2.07
CA ILE A 15 -3.82 -1.95 1.28
C ILE A 15 -2.92 -1.56 0.09
N PHE A 16 -1.86 -2.33 -0.12
CA PHE A 16 -0.87 -2.04 -1.15
C PHE A 16 -0.66 -3.22 -2.08
N ASP A 17 -0.39 -2.96 -3.35
CA ASP A 17 0.36 -3.89 -4.17
C ASP A 17 1.82 -3.93 -3.72
N VAL A 18 2.60 -4.88 -4.22
CA VAL A 18 4.01 -5.04 -3.88
C VAL A 18 4.91 -4.66 -5.04
N ASP A 19 4.83 -5.38 -6.17
CA ASP A 19 5.70 -5.12 -7.32
C ASP A 19 5.23 -3.82 -8.02
N GLY A 20 6.13 -2.84 -8.15
CA GLY A 20 5.80 -1.51 -8.67
C GLY A 20 5.28 -0.50 -7.63
N VAL A 21 5.03 -0.93 -6.37
CA VAL A 21 4.62 -0.06 -5.27
C VAL A 21 5.67 -0.07 -4.15
N PHE A 22 5.86 -1.20 -3.46
CA PHE A 22 6.95 -1.38 -2.49
C PHE A 22 8.29 -1.56 -3.16
N THR A 23 8.31 -2.19 -4.33
CA THR A 23 9.49 -2.34 -5.17
C THR A 23 9.43 -1.37 -6.35
N ASP A 24 10.53 -1.25 -7.09
CA ASP A 24 10.58 -0.49 -8.34
C ASP A 24 10.11 -1.30 -9.57
N GLY A 25 9.41 -2.41 -9.33
CA GLY A 25 8.92 -3.32 -10.36
C GLY A 25 10.00 -4.18 -11.04
N LYS A 26 11.28 -3.98 -10.71
CA LYS A 26 12.36 -4.77 -11.27
C LYS A 26 12.58 -6.04 -10.46
N VAL A 27 12.86 -7.12 -11.17
CA VAL A 27 13.26 -8.39 -10.59
C VAL A 27 14.67 -8.77 -11.09
N TYR A 28 15.53 -9.19 -10.17
CA TYR A 28 16.85 -9.71 -10.50
C TYR A 28 16.75 -11.21 -10.56
N LEU A 29 17.00 -11.76 -11.76
CA LEU A 29 16.95 -13.20 -12.00
C LEU A 29 18.32 -13.81 -11.70
N LEU A 30 18.48 -14.42 -10.55
CA LEU A 30 19.62 -15.23 -10.20
C LEU A 30 19.33 -16.71 -10.51
N LYS A 31 20.37 -17.56 -10.51
CA LYS A 31 20.23 -18.95 -10.95
C LYS A 31 19.14 -19.72 -10.20
N ASP A 32 19.03 -19.49 -8.89
CA ASP A 32 18.16 -20.26 -8.00
C ASP A 32 17.15 -19.39 -7.24
N GLU A 33 17.12 -18.05 -7.50
CA GLU A 33 16.27 -17.12 -6.80
C GLU A 33 15.88 -15.89 -7.62
N ILE A 34 14.76 -15.25 -7.25
CA ILE A 34 14.33 -13.96 -7.78
C ILE A 34 14.43 -12.95 -6.63
N VAL A 35 15.30 -11.96 -6.80
CA VAL A 35 15.56 -10.93 -5.78
C VAL A 35 14.78 -9.65 -6.08
N ARG A 36 14.21 -9.07 -5.03
CA ARG A 36 13.54 -7.78 -5.03
C ARG A 36 14.16 -6.87 -3.99
N THR A 37 14.07 -5.56 -4.18
CA THR A 37 14.53 -4.57 -3.21
C THR A 37 13.36 -3.77 -2.66
N LEU A 38 13.38 -3.53 -1.35
CA LEU A 38 12.40 -2.73 -0.63
C LEU A 38 13.07 -1.48 -0.05
N ASN A 39 12.35 -0.37 -0.07
CA ASN A 39 12.85 0.88 0.49
C ASN A 39 12.64 0.92 2.02
N SER A 40 13.71 1.14 2.77
CA SER A 40 13.65 1.20 4.24
C SER A 40 12.81 2.35 4.78
N LYS A 41 12.67 3.45 4.03
CA LYS A 41 11.81 4.59 4.41
C LYS A 41 10.32 4.26 4.29
N ASP A 42 9.95 3.46 3.28
CA ASP A 42 8.60 2.89 3.18
C ASP A 42 8.34 1.91 4.32
N GLY A 43 9.32 1.07 4.63
CA GLY A 43 9.24 0.15 5.76
C GLY A 43 9.03 0.87 7.10
N TYR A 44 9.75 1.96 7.35
CA TYR A 44 9.52 2.79 8.53
C TYR A 44 8.09 3.34 8.59
N ALA A 45 7.58 3.86 7.48
CA ALA A 45 6.23 4.42 7.45
C ALA A 45 5.15 3.37 7.76
N VAL A 46 5.30 2.15 7.20
CA VAL A 46 4.43 1.00 7.52
C VAL A 46 4.46 0.69 9.01
N GLN A 47 5.66 0.52 9.58
CA GLN A 47 5.81 0.20 11.00
C GLN A 47 5.22 1.31 11.89
N TYR A 48 5.44 2.57 11.55
CA TYR A 48 4.89 3.68 12.30
C TYR A 48 3.36 3.72 12.22
N ALA A 49 2.79 3.53 11.03
CA ALA A 49 1.33 3.46 10.87
C ALA A 49 0.72 2.28 11.67
N ALA A 50 1.36 1.11 11.68
CA ALA A 50 0.93 -0.02 12.49
C ALA A 50 0.93 0.33 13.99
N LYS A 51 1.99 0.98 14.50
CA LYS A 51 2.06 1.48 15.89
C LYS A 51 0.96 2.50 16.20
N MET A 52 0.53 3.28 15.21
CA MET A 52 -0.57 4.25 15.34
C MET A 52 -1.97 3.62 15.20
N GLY A 53 -2.08 2.30 15.11
CA GLY A 53 -3.32 1.54 15.11
C GLY A 53 -3.99 1.37 13.75
N TYR A 54 -3.31 1.69 12.65
CA TYR A 54 -3.83 1.40 11.31
C TYR A 54 -3.71 -0.08 10.98
N LYS A 55 -4.70 -0.60 10.26
CA LYS A 55 -4.61 -1.92 9.64
C LYS A 55 -3.85 -1.80 8.33
N ILE A 56 -2.93 -2.71 8.06
CA ILE A 56 -2.10 -2.65 6.86
C ILE A 56 -2.00 -4.03 6.23
N PHE A 57 -2.23 -4.08 4.92
CA PHE A 57 -2.23 -5.32 4.15
C PHE A 57 -1.43 -5.13 2.86
N ALA A 58 -0.94 -6.23 2.32
CA ALA A 58 -0.42 -6.28 0.96
C ALA A 58 -1.11 -7.40 0.17
N ILE A 59 -1.38 -7.14 -1.13
CA ILE A 59 -1.99 -8.10 -2.06
C ILE A 59 -1.12 -8.12 -3.31
N THR A 60 -0.44 -9.24 -3.56
CA THR A 60 0.47 -9.37 -4.71
C THR A 60 0.23 -10.65 -5.50
N GLY A 61 0.42 -10.57 -6.82
CA GLY A 61 0.51 -11.76 -7.69
C GLY A 61 1.82 -12.54 -7.49
N GLY A 62 2.83 -11.95 -6.87
CA GLY A 62 4.10 -12.59 -6.54
C GLY A 62 3.97 -13.64 -5.44
N ASN A 63 4.96 -14.53 -5.34
CA ASN A 63 4.97 -15.66 -4.40
C ASN A 63 6.18 -15.67 -3.46
N SER A 64 6.91 -14.56 -3.32
CA SER A 64 8.10 -14.50 -2.46
C SER A 64 7.73 -14.49 -0.98
N THR A 65 8.13 -15.54 -0.28
CA THR A 65 8.00 -15.67 1.17
C THR A 65 8.90 -14.70 1.92
N GLU A 66 10.06 -14.34 1.37
CA GLU A 66 11.01 -13.39 1.95
C GLU A 66 10.41 -11.98 1.99
N VAL A 67 9.70 -11.59 0.91
CA VAL A 67 8.95 -10.33 0.88
C VAL A 67 7.81 -10.36 1.91
N GLN A 68 7.06 -11.47 1.99
CA GLN A 68 6.00 -11.65 2.97
C GLN A 68 6.53 -11.52 4.40
N ASP A 69 7.58 -12.24 4.75
CA ASP A 69 8.19 -12.23 6.08
C ASP A 69 8.68 -10.82 6.44
N ARG A 70 9.31 -10.14 5.48
CA ARG A 70 9.74 -8.75 5.68
C ARG A 70 8.59 -7.82 5.97
N LEU A 71 7.50 -7.88 5.20
CA LEU A 71 6.34 -7.01 5.37
C LEU A 71 5.57 -7.31 6.67
N LEU A 72 5.40 -8.58 7.02
CA LEU A 72 4.82 -8.99 8.30
C LEU A 72 5.69 -8.50 9.48
N GLY A 73 7.00 -8.60 9.37
CA GLY A 73 7.96 -8.08 10.36
C GLY A 73 7.91 -6.56 10.56
N LEU A 74 7.34 -5.82 9.59
CA LEU A 74 7.06 -4.38 9.72
C LEU A 74 5.73 -4.07 10.43
N GLY A 75 4.95 -5.10 10.79
CA GLY A 75 3.68 -4.95 11.49
C GLY A 75 2.44 -4.96 10.58
N MET A 76 2.55 -5.42 9.34
CA MET A 76 1.37 -5.67 8.51
C MET A 76 0.50 -6.77 9.12
N ASN A 77 -0.80 -6.64 8.99
CA ASN A 77 -1.78 -7.62 9.47
C ASN A 77 -1.75 -8.90 8.64
N ARG A 78 -1.62 -8.78 7.32
CA ARG A 78 -1.54 -9.91 6.40
C ARG A 78 -0.93 -9.51 5.06
N VAL A 79 -0.27 -10.47 4.42
CA VAL A 79 0.24 -10.36 3.04
C VAL A 79 -0.33 -11.53 2.24
N TYR A 80 -1.09 -11.22 1.19
CA TYR A 80 -1.65 -12.20 0.26
C TYR A 80 -0.66 -12.41 -0.88
N LEU A 81 -0.13 -13.62 -0.99
CA LEU A 81 0.72 -14.04 -2.09
C LEU A 81 -0.10 -14.74 -3.18
N SER A 82 0.40 -14.78 -4.40
CA SER A 82 -0.20 -15.47 -5.55
C SER A 82 -1.67 -15.09 -5.77
N ALA A 83 -2.02 -13.83 -5.53
CA ALA A 83 -3.38 -13.33 -5.66
C ALA A 83 -3.76 -13.22 -7.15
N HIS A 84 -4.51 -14.20 -7.66
CA HIS A 84 -5.02 -14.19 -9.03
C HIS A 84 -6.12 -13.14 -9.25
N SER A 85 -6.85 -12.80 -8.20
CA SER A 85 -7.85 -11.73 -8.18
C SER A 85 -7.69 -10.91 -6.92
N LYS A 86 -7.17 -9.70 -7.07
CA LYS A 86 -6.97 -8.78 -5.94
C LYS A 86 -8.28 -8.37 -5.27
N MET A 87 -9.38 -8.34 -6.03
CA MET A 87 -10.71 -8.03 -5.51
C MET A 87 -11.20 -9.08 -4.49
N ILE A 88 -10.92 -10.36 -4.69
CA ILE A 88 -11.29 -11.42 -3.72
C ILE A 88 -10.61 -11.15 -2.38
N CYS A 89 -9.30 -10.90 -2.38
CA CYS A 89 -8.56 -10.58 -1.16
C CYS A 89 -9.05 -9.28 -0.50
N TYR A 90 -9.40 -8.27 -1.30
CA TYR A 90 -9.95 -7.01 -0.82
C TYR A 90 -11.29 -7.21 -0.09
N GLU A 91 -12.21 -7.98 -0.67
CA GLU A 91 -13.51 -8.27 -0.03
C GLU A 91 -13.35 -9.16 1.22
N GLU A 92 -12.41 -10.11 1.23
CA GLU A 92 -12.08 -10.87 2.44
C GLU A 92 -11.61 -9.96 3.58
N ILE A 93 -10.70 -9.02 3.30
CA ILE A 93 -10.22 -8.04 4.29
C ILE A 93 -11.39 -7.22 4.83
N LYS A 94 -12.26 -6.72 3.96
CA LYS A 94 -13.44 -5.95 4.36
C LYS A 94 -14.36 -6.73 5.28
N ALA A 95 -14.66 -7.97 4.90
CA ALA A 95 -15.56 -8.83 5.67
C ALA A 95 -14.97 -9.19 7.04
N GLU A 96 -13.68 -9.59 7.07
CA GLU A 96 -13.03 -10.03 8.32
C GLU A 96 -12.85 -8.89 9.32
N PHE A 97 -12.52 -7.69 8.83
CA PHE A 97 -12.24 -6.54 9.71
C PHE A 97 -13.42 -5.57 9.81
N ASN A 98 -14.57 -5.91 9.23
CA ASN A 98 -15.80 -5.09 9.21
C ASN A 98 -15.54 -3.66 8.72
N LEU A 99 -14.89 -3.55 7.56
CA LEU A 99 -14.50 -2.28 6.94
C LEU A 99 -15.46 -1.87 5.83
N THR A 100 -15.61 -0.56 5.66
CA THR A 100 -16.25 0.05 4.49
C THR A 100 -15.19 0.49 3.48
N ASP A 101 -15.57 0.66 2.22
CA ASP A 101 -14.64 1.15 1.19
C ASP A 101 -14.05 2.51 1.56
N GLN A 102 -14.84 3.39 2.20
CA GLN A 102 -14.43 4.73 2.61
C GLN A 102 -13.28 4.74 3.63
N GLU A 103 -13.08 3.65 4.36
CA GLU A 103 -12.02 3.52 5.36
C GLU A 103 -10.71 3.00 4.78
N ILE A 104 -10.71 2.61 3.50
CA ILE A 104 -9.57 1.94 2.87
C ILE A 104 -8.88 2.86 1.86
N ALA A 105 -7.57 3.04 2.04
CA ALA A 105 -6.67 3.53 1.02
C ALA A 105 -6.02 2.34 0.31
N TYR A 106 -6.16 2.27 -1.01
CA TYR A 106 -5.49 1.28 -1.85
C TYR A 106 -4.50 1.94 -2.79
N MET A 107 -3.27 1.42 -2.87
CA MET A 107 -2.27 1.86 -3.84
C MET A 107 -1.85 0.67 -4.72
N GLY A 108 -1.94 0.86 -6.03
CA GLY A 108 -1.52 -0.08 -7.06
C GLY A 108 -0.96 0.65 -8.27
N ASP A 109 -0.27 -0.04 -9.16
CA ASP A 109 0.46 0.57 -10.27
C ASP A 109 0.06 0.05 -11.66
N ASP A 110 -0.62 -1.11 -11.73
CA ASP A 110 -0.88 -1.77 -13.01
C ASP A 110 -2.34 -2.25 -13.13
N ILE A 111 -2.68 -2.73 -14.31
CA ILE A 111 -4.04 -3.14 -14.73
C ILE A 111 -4.72 -4.10 -13.73
N PRO A 112 -4.05 -5.11 -13.13
CA PRO A 112 -4.66 -5.99 -12.15
C PRO A 112 -5.20 -5.29 -10.88
N ASP A 113 -4.75 -4.07 -10.61
CA ASP A 113 -5.20 -3.25 -9.47
C ASP A 113 -6.51 -2.51 -9.76
N ILE A 114 -6.83 -2.27 -11.03
CA ILE A 114 -7.95 -1.43 -11.47
C ILE A 114 -9.28 -1.80 -10.80
N PRO A 115 -9.66 -3.08 -10.65
CA PRO A 115 -10.91 -3.43 -9.99
C PRO A 115 -11.00 -2.90 -8.56
N VAL A 116 -9.92 -2.98 -7.78
CA VAL A 116 -9.86 -2.49 -6.39
C VAL A 116 -9.75 -0.96 -6.35
N LEU A 117 -8.92 -0.36 -7.22
CA LEU A 117 -8.76 1.10 -7.30
C LEU A 117 -10.08 1.83 -7.57
N LYS A 118 -11.03 1.18 -8.29
CA LYS A 118 -12.34 1.77 -8.60
C LYS A 118 -13.31 1.82 -7.43
N VAL A 119 -13.11 0.98 -6.42
CA VAL A 119 -14.04 0.87 -5.28
C VAL A 119 -13.46 1.42 -3.98
N ALA A 120 -12.15 1.44 -3.81
CA ALA A 120 -11.50 1.94 -2.61
C ALA A 120 -11.83 3.43 -2.37
N GLY A 121 -12.09 3.79 -1.11
CA GLY A 121 -12.44 5.15 -0.71
C GLY A 121 -11.35 6.17 -1.03
N LEU A 122 -10.09 5.73 -1.00
CA LEU A 122 -8.95 6.48 -1.51
C LEU A 122 -8.11 5.56 -2.40
N SER A 123 -8.18 5.76 -3.72
CA SER A 123 -7.29 5.10 -4.66
C SER A 123 -6.06 5.96 -4.96
N ALA A 124 -4.89 5.34 -4.98
CA ALA A 124 -3.62 6.00 -5.22
C ALA A 124 -2.72 5.16 -6.14
N CYS A 125 -1.75 5.81 -6.77
CA CYS A 125 -0.71 5.13 -7.53
C CYS A 125 0.65 5.85 -7.40
N PRO A 126 1.77 5.16 -7.64
CA PRO A 126 3.08 5.79 -7.79
C PRO A 126 3.18 6.62 -9.07
N GLN A 127 4.24 7.44 -9.17
CA GLN A 127 4.46 8.34 -10.30
C GLN A 127 4.66 7.58 -11.62
N ASP A 128 5.27 6.41 -11.58
CA ASP A 128 5.60 5.57 -12.72
C ASP A 128 4.57 4.49 -13.04
N ALA A 129 3.39 4.50 -12.38
CA ALA A 129 2.28 3.62 -12.70
C ALA A 129 1.87 3.72 -14.18
N VAL A 130 1.21 2.69 -14.71
CA VAL A 130 0.72 2.70 -16.09
C VAL A 130 -0.37 3.76 -16.29
N SER A 131 -0.51 4.25 -17.51
CA SER A 131 -1.44 5.36 -17.85
C SER A 131 -2.90 5.03 -17.51
N ASP A 132 -3.30 3.77 -17.67
CA ASP A 132 -4.66 3.32 -17.37
C ASP A 132 -5.00 3.47 -15.88
N VAL A 133 -4.06 3.19 -15.00
CA VAL A 133 -4.19 3.39 -13.56
C VAL A 133 -4.20 4.88 -13.21
N LYS A 134 -3.25 5.65 -13.73
CA LYS A 134 -3.18 7.11 -13.50
C LYS A 134 -4.47 7.84 -13.85
N SER A 135 -5.17 7.37 -14.87
CA SER A 135 -6.39 8.01 -15.36
C SER A 135 -7.61 7.88 -14.43
N ILE A 136 -7.57 6.94 -13.48
CA ILE A 136 -8.74 6.58 -12.65
C ILE A 136 -8.54 6.82 -11.15
N VAL A 137 -7.31 7.03 -10.68
CA VAL A 137 -7.03 7.17 -9.23
C VAL A 137 -7.39 8.56 -8.71
N HIS A 138 -7.69 8.63 -7.42
CA HIS A 138 -7.91 9.89 -6.71
C HIS A 138 -6.62 10.66 -6.47
N TYR A 139 -5.50 9.95 -6.32
CA TYR A 139 -4.21 10.53 -6.00
C TYR A 139 -3.07 9.81 -6.73
N GLN A 140 -2.22 10.58 -7.40
CA GLN A 140 -0.93 10.13 -7.94
C GLN A 140 0.19 10.67 -7.05
N SER A 141 1.00 9.78 -6.46
CA SER A 141 2.19 10.18 -5.71
C SER A 141 3.23 10.82 -6.65
N PRO A 142 3.98 11.83 -6.20
CA PRO A 142 5.12 12.35 -6.95
C PRO A 142 6.33 11.43 -6.91
N PHE A 143 6.27 10.31 -6.20
CA PHE A 143 7.35 9.34 -6.07
C PHE A 143 7.03 8.06 -6.82
N ASP A 144 8.06 7.50 -7.50
CA ASP A 144 7.99 6.22 -8.18
C ASP A 144 7.82 5.05 -7.20
N GLY A 145 7.42 3.89 -7.71
CA GLY A 145 7.42 2.64 -6.98
C GLY A 145 8.79 2.33 -6.37
N GLY A 146 8.82 1.87 -5.11
CA GLY A 146 10.06 1.64 -4.36
C GLY A 146 10.87 2.90 -4.03
N LYS A 147 10.33 4.09 -4.29
CA LYS A 147 10.99 5.40 -4.07
C LYS A 147 10.20 6.28 -3.08
N THR A 148 9.60 5.68 -2.07
CA THR A 148 8.84 6.35 -1.00
C THR A 148 7.39 6.72 -1.33
N CYS A 149 6.78 6.17 -2.38
CA CYS A 149 5.36 6.39 -2.69
C CYS A 149 4.44 5.82 -1.60
N VAL A 150 4.80 4.71 -0.97
CA VAL A 150 4.08 4.11 0.17
C VAL A 150 4.15 5.05 1.38
N ARG A 151 5.35 5.53 1.70
CA ARG A 151 5.53 6.52 2.78
C ARG A 151 4.72 7.77 2.54
N ASP A 152 4.67 8.26 1.32
CA ASP A 152 3.96 9.48 0.95
C ASP A 152 2.48 9.41 1.35
N ILE A 153 1.76 8.39 0.93
CA ILE A 153 0.32 8.28 1.23
C ILE A 153 0.05 8.03 2.72
N ILE A 154 0.89 7.25 3.38
CA ILE A 154 0.82 7.04 4.84
C ILE A 154 1.07 8.36 5.57
N GLU A 155 2.16 9.05 5.25
CA GLU A 155 2.52 10.31 5.89
C GLU A 155 1.43 11.37 5.73
N GLN A 156 0.88 11.53 4.52
CA GLN A 156 -0.22 12.47 4.28
C GLN A 156 -1.45 12.13 5.12
N THR A 157 -1.83 10.86 5.19
CA THR A 157 -2.96 10.41 6.01
C THR A 157 -2.75 10.74 7.48
N LEU A 158 -1.60 10.36 8.03
CA LEU A 158 -1.29 10.60 9.44
C LEU A 158 -1.17 12.09 9.76
N ARG A 159 -0.65 12.92 8.83
CA ARG A 159 -0.60 14.38 9.00
C ARG A 159 -2.00 14.99 9.06
N VAL A 160 -2.88 14.62 8.15
CA VAL A 160 -4.26 15.13 8.13
C VAL A 160 -5.01 14.73 9.40
N GLN A 161 -4.76 13.52 9.92
CA GLN A 161 -5.37 13.03 11.16
C GLN A 161 -4.65 13.47 12.44
N GLY A 162 -3.62 14.32 12.35
CA GLY A 162 -2.85 14.82 13.50
C GLY A 162 -2.02 13.74 14.22
N LYS A 163 -1.68 12.65 13.54
CA LYS A 163 -0.97 11.49 14.11
C LYS A 163 0.50 11.39 13.69
N TRP A 164 0.96 12.20 12.73
CA TRP A 164 2.34 12.18 12.28
C TRP A 164 3.26 12.90 13.28
N MET A 165 4.46 12.36 13.51
CA MET A 165 5.48 12.90 14.43
C MET A 165 5.04 12.91 15.91
N SER A 166 4.26 11.91 16.34
CA SER A 166 4.06 11.64 17.78
C SER A 166 5.34 11.10 18.42
N GLU A 167 5.34 10.95 19.74
CA GLU A 167 6.50 10.39 20.48
C GLU A 167 6.93 9.01 19.96
N LEU A 168 6.00 8.23 19.44
CA LEU A 168 6.27 6.91 18.84
C LEU A 168 7.06 6.99 17.51
N ALA A 169 7.14 8.18 16.88
CA ALA A 169 7.87 8.35 15.63
C ALA A 169 9.39 8.20 15.79
N PHE A 170 9.93 8.40 16.98
CA PHE A 170 11.38 8.38 17.24
C PHE A 170 11.91 6.99 17.65
N GLN A 171 11.07 5.97 17.56
CA GLN A 171 11.40 4.59 17.90
C GLN A 171 11.21 3.68 16.68
N TRP A 172 12.21 2.82 16.47
CA TRP A 172 12.15 1.81 15.41
C TRP A 172 11.43 0.56 15.88
#